data_c6c787b76fab54e1b0bd3c47c8d02122
#
_entry.id   c6c787b76fab54e1b0bd3c47c8d02122
#
_cell.length_a   1.000
_cell.length_b   1.000
_cell.length_c   1.000
_cell.angle_alpha   90.00
_cell.angle_beta   90.00
_cell.angle_gamma   90.00
#
_symmetry.space_group_name_H-M   'P 1'
#
loop_
_entity.id
_entity.type
_entity.pdbx_description
1 polymer ?
#
loop_
_entity_poly.entity_id
_entity_poly.type
_entity_poly.pdbx_seq_one_letter_code
_entity_poly.pdbx_strand_id
1 'polypeptide(L)'
;MDNYEKQVYTGRELFLKYDQDKLIKKYGLKHDEEYLYLKYIGTEYRINRRNGAIEYATGEEWTDCREYTVVMTIYDFLCCSGQEILPPLTGQWQPVGRFVTAGSSPSTDPFVEKYARAFSGKVEELKQACICLGGKQMQRLAGADLTFEMPVLPEFSVLLQFWSIYASKICRRFTGKYRYYTFILRRPIIFREIF
;
A
#
# COMPACT_ATOMS: atom_id res chain seq x y z
N MET A 1 -27.34 -0.73 -8.84
CA MET A 1 -25.93 -1.10 -8.57
C MET A 1 -25.06 -0.17 -9.41
N ASP A 2 -24.32 0.72 -8.77
CA ASP A 2 -23.42 1.62 -9.46
C ASP A 2 -22.14 0.89 -9.93
N ASN A 3 -21.24 1.62 -10.60
CA ASN A 3 -20.05 1.01 -11.18
C ASN A 3 -19.07 0.51 -10.11
N TYR A 4 -19.00 1.19 -8.97
CA TYR A 4 -18.13 0.80 -7.85
C TYR A 4 -18.67 -0.44 -7.14
N GLU A 5 -19.97 -0.52 -6.91
CA GLU A 5 -20.63 -1.70 -6.35
C GLU A 5 -20.44 -2.94 -7.23
N LYS A 6 -20.48 -2.78 -8.57
CA LYS A 6 -20.19 -3.89 -9.51
C LYS A 6 -18.77 -4.39 -9.39
N GLN A 7 -17.79 -3.50 -9.24
CA GLN A 7 -16.39 -3.88 -9.09
C GLN A 7 -16.17 -4.62 -7.76
N VAL A 8 -16.72 -4.11 -6.66
CA VAL A 8 -16.66 -4.77 -5.34
C VAL A 8 -17.30 -6.16 -5.41
N TYR A 9 -18.46 -6.26 -6.05
CA TYR A 9 -19.12 -7.56 -6.26
C TYR A 9 -18.21 -8.52 -7.05
N THR A 10 -17.62 -8.05 -8.14
CA THR A 10 -16.71 -8.87 -8.97
C THR A 10 -15.47 -9.31 -8.19
N GLY A 11 -14.86 -8.42 -7.42
CA GLY A 11 -13.72 -8.73 -6.56
C GLY A 11 -14.06 -9.79 -5.50
N ARG A 12 -15.24 -9.66 -4.89
CA ARG A 12 -15.79 -10.64 -3.95
C ARG A 12 -15.98 -12.02 -4.57
N GLU A 13 -16.64 -12.07 -5.72
CA GLU A 13 -16.86 -13.32 -6.45
C GLU A 13 -15.55 -13.99 -6.87
N LEU A 14 -14.57 -13.18 -7.26
CA LEU A 14 -13.24 -13.69 -7.59
C LEU A 14 -12.57 -14.29 -6.36
N PHE A 15 -12.60 -13.61 -5.22
CA PHE A 15 -12.06 -14.12 -3.96
C PHE A 15 -12.69 -15.46 -3.55
N LEU A 16 -14.01 -15.59 -3.66
CA LEU A 16 -14.73 -16.80 -3.29
C LEU A 16 -14.41 -18.00 -4.22
N LYS A 17 -13.99 -17.73 -5.45
CA LYS A 17 -13.54 -18.76 -6.41
C LYS A 17 -12.07 -19.15 -6.23
N TYR A 18 -11.29 -18.35 -5.52
CA TYR A 18 -9.88 -18.63 -5.26
C TYR A 18 -9.73 -19.75 -4.23
N ASP A 19 -8.66 -20.52 -4.41
CA ASP A 19 -8.19 -21.47 -3.40
C ASP A 19 -7.61 -20.70 -2.20
N GLN A 20 -8.43 -20.52 -1.16
CA GLN A 20 -8.08 -19.73 0.01
C GLN A 20 -6.91 -20.31 0.80
N ASP A 21 -6.71 -21.63 0.79
CA ASP A 21 -5.59 -22.27 1.46
C ASP A 21 -4.26 -21.94 0.75
N LYS A 22 -4.30 -21.79 -0.58
CA LYS A 22 -3.16 -21.25 -1.33
C LYS A 22 -2.87 -19.80 -0.97
N LEU A 23 -3.89 -18.96 -0.78
CA LEU A 23 -3.70 -17.57 -0.36
C LEU A 23 -3.08 -17.48 1.05
N ILE A 24 -3.59 -18.29 1.98
CA ILE A 24 -3.06 -18.41 3.34
C ILE A 24 -1.56 -18.74 3.30
N LYS A 25 -1.21 -19.78 2.56
CA LYS A 25 0.19 -20.25 2.44
C LYS A 25 1.08 -19.20 1.75
N LYS A 26 0.58 -18.57 0.70
CA LYS A 26 1.31 -17.60 -0.11
C LYS A 26 1.69 -16.34 0.68
N TYR A 27 0.76 -15.82 1.47
CA TYR A 27 0.91 -14.56 2.19
C TYR A 27 1.14 -14.74 3.70
N GLY A 28 1.21 -15.99 4.19
CA GLY A 28 1.36 -16.28 5.61
C GLY A 28 0.21 -15.72 6.46
N LEU A 29 -1.04 -15.77 5.93
CA LEU A 29 -2.18 -15.16 6.58
C LEU A 29 -2.58 -15.91 7.85
N LYS A 30 -2.86 -15.19 8.92
CA LYS A 30 -3.60 -15.74 10.06
C LYS A 30 -5.01 -16.09 9.60
N HIS A 31 -5.57 -17.16 10.11
CA HIS A 31 -6.90 -17.62 9.74
C HIS A 31 -7.52 -18.50 10.82
N ASP A 32 -8.83 -18.59 10.76
CA ASP A 32 -9.62 -19.61 11.44
C ASP A 32 -10.62 -20.25 10.45
N GLU A 33 -11.65 -20.93 10.95
CA GLU A 33 -12.65 -21.58 10.10
C GLU A 33 -13.53 -20.59 9.35
N GLU A 34 -13.69 -19.36 9.88
CA GLU A 34 -14.63 -18.37 9.38
C GLU A 34 -13.94 -17.20 8.67
N TYR A 35 -12.73 -16.82 9.09
CA TYR A 35 -12.06 -15.61 8.61
C TYR A 35 -10.61 -15.83 8.19
N LEU A 36 -10.16 -15.00 7.25
CA LEU A 36 -8.76 -14.69 6.97
C LEU A 36 -8.43 -13.32 7.55
N TYR A 37 -7.27 -13.18 8.17
CA TYR A 37 -6.84 -11.94 8.80
C TYR A 37 -5.63 -11.37 8.08
N LEU A 38 -5.63 -10.06 7.85
CA LEU A 38 -4.49 -9.34 7.32
C LEU A 38 -4.38 -7.92 7.89
N LYS A 39 -3.19 -7.34 7.79
CA LYS A 39 -2.97 -5.92 8.09
C LYS A 39 -2.86 -5.13 6.80
N TYR A 40 -3.56 -4.00 6.72
CA TYR A 40 -3.41 -3.01 5.66
C TYR A 40 -3.17 -1.64 6.28
N ILE A 41 -1.97 -1.08 6.03
CA ILE A 41 -1.52 0.22 6.56
C ILE A 41 -1.80 0.34 8.08
N GLY A 42 -1.30 -0.62 8.86
CA GLY A 42 -1.41 -0.62 10.33
C GLY A 42 -2.76 -1.05 10.90
N THR A 43 -3.84 -1.05 10.12
CA THR A 43 -5.18 -1.48 10.54
C THR A 43 -5.36 -2.97 10.28
N GLU A 44 -5.98 -3.67 11.22
CA GLU A 44 -6.33 -5.08 11.07
C GLU A 44 -7.65 -5.23 10.34
N TYR A 45 -7.67 -6.12 9.35
CA TYR A 45 -8.85 -6.50 8.58
C TYR A 45 -9.07 -7.99 8.67
N ARG A 46 -10.33 -8.40 8.56
CA ARG A 46 -10.69 -9.80 8.36
C ARG A 46 -11.65 -9.94 7.18
N ILE A 47 -11.54 -11.07 6.49
CA ILE A 47 -12.35 -11.39 5.32
C ILE A 47 -13.09 -12.68 5.61
N ASN A 48 -14.40 -12.64 5.55
CA ASN A 48 -15.22 -13.84 5.77
C ASN A 48 -15.02 -14.83 4.62
N ARG A 49 -14.63 -16.04 4.95
CA ARG A 49 -14.28 -17.10 3.99
C ARG A 49 -15.46 -17.59 3.17
N ARG A 50 -16.70 -17.44 3.67
CA ARG A 50 -17.91 -17.96 3.03
C ARG A 50 -18.59 -16.95 2.12
N ASN A 51 -18.58 -15.69 2.51
CA ASN A 51 -19.27 -14.63 1.77
C ASN A 51 -18.38 -13.51 1.26
N GLY A 52 -17.09 -13.53 1.60
CA GLY A 52 -16.11 -12.53 1.17
C GLY A 52 -16.23 -11.16 1.85
N ALA A 53 -17.16 -10.95 2.78
CA ALA A 53 -17.29 -9.65 3.45
C ALA A 53 -15.99 -9.25 4.15
N ILE A 54 -15.64 -7.97 4.07
CA ILE A 54 -14.43 -7.42 4.69
C ILE A 54 -14.85 -6.52 5.84
N GLU A 55 -14.22 -6.75 6.99
CA GLU A 55 -14.41 -5.96 8.20
C GLU A 55 -13.05 -5.46 8.71
N TYR A 56 -13.04 -4.35 9.44
CA TYR A 56 -11.85 -3.81 10.09
C TYR A 56 -12.02 -3.72 11.60
N ALA A 57 -10.92 -3.84 12.33
CA ALA A 57 -10.93 -3.76 13.78
C ALA A 57 -11.12 -2.31 14.25
N THR A 58 -12.08 -2.12 15.19
CA THR A 58 -12.34 -0.86 15.87
C THR A 58 -12.26 -1.12 17.37
N GLY A 59 -11.03 -1.10 17.92
CA GLY A 59 -10.78 -1.54 19.28
C GLY A 59 -11.00 -3.05 19.42
N GLU A 60 -11.98 -3.47 20.24
CA GLU A 60 -12.33 -4.88 20.42
C GLU A 60 -13.42 -5.38 19.45
N GLU A 61 -14.01 -4.48 18.67
CA GLU A 61 -15.11 -4.79 17.75
C GLU A 61 -14.65 -4.85 16.30
N TRP A 62 -15.47 -5.50 15.45
CA TRP A 62 -15.30 -5.56 14.02
C TRP A 62 -16.42 -4.81 13.32
N THR A 63 -16.06 -3.94 12.39
CA THR A 63 -16.97 -3.08 11.63
C THR A 63 -16.89 -3.38 10.14
N ASP A 64 -18.03 -3.43 9.48
CA ASP A 64 -18.12 -3.65 8.02
C ASP A 64 -17.35 -2.57 7.25
N CYS A 65 -16.45 -2.99 6.39
CA CYS A 65 -15.63 -2.08 5.57
C CYS A 65 -16.35 -1.76 4.27
N ARG A 66 -16.79 -0.49 4.13
CA ARG A 66 -17.47 0.01 2.93
C ARG A 66 -16.61 0.94 2.09
N GLU A 67 -15.40 1.22 2.53
CA GLU A 67 -14.46 2.07 1.78
C GLU A 67 -13.99 1.33 0.53
N TYR A 68 -14.48 1.79 -0.64
CA TYR A 68 -14.24 1.16 -1.93
C TYR A 68 -12.74 0.91 -2.20
N THR A 69 -11.90 1.91 -1.97
CA THR A 69 -10.45 1.83 -2.26
C THR A 69 -9.77 0.78 -1.39
N VAL A 70 -10.17 0.65 -0.13
CA VAL A 70 -9.65 -0.36 0.78
C VAL A 70 -10.09 -1.76 0.36
N VAL A 71 -11.39 -1.93 0.14
CA VAL A 71 -11.98 -3.22 -0.25
C VAL A 71 -11.35 -3.75 -1.54
N MET A 72 -11.25 -2.90 -2.56
CA MET A 72 -10.66 -3.29 -3.84
C MET A 72 -9.16 -3.57 -3.71
N THR A 73 -8.42 -2.76 -2.95
CA THR A 73 -6.99 -3.02 -2.71
C THR A 73 -6.76 -4.39 -2.07
N ILE A 74 -7.60 -4.78 -1.12
CA ILE A 74 -7.50 -6.09 -0.46
C ILE A 74 -7.81 -7.22 -1.44
N TYR A 75 -8.90 -7.14 -2.22
CA TYR A 75 -9.22 -8.17 -3.21
C TYR A 75 -8.15 -8.25 -4.30
N ASP A 76 -7.69 -7.13 -4.83
CA ASP A 76 -6.64 -7.10 -5.86
C ASP A 76 -5.34 -7.71 -5.34
N PHE A 77 -4.94 -7.37 -4.12
CA PHE A 77 -3.77 -7.96 -3.49
C PHE A 77 -3.88 -9.48 -3.37
N LEU A 78 -5.02 -9.99 -2.93
CA LEU A 78 -5.22 -11.42 -2.73
C LEU A 78 -5.36 -12.18 -4.04
N CYS A 79 -6.10 -11.65 -5.00
CA CYS A 79 -6.57 -12.40 -6.16
C CYS A 79 -5.85 -12.09 -7.47
N CYS A 80 -5.20 -10.92 -7.60
CA CYS A 80 -4.66 -10.50 -8.89
C CYS A 80 -3.17 -10.79 -9.08
N SER A 81 -2.44 -11.23 -8.07
CA SER A 81 -1.06 -11.67 -8.27
C SER A 81 -1.04 -13.09 -8.82
N GLY A 82 -0.92 -13.21 -10.12
CA GLY A 82 -0.97 -14.50 -10.85
C GLY A 82 0.16 -15.49 -10.57
N GLN A 83 0.98 -15.28 -9.53
CA GLN A 83 2.06 -16.18 -9.14
C GLN A 83 1.66 -16.98 -7.89
N GLU A 84 1.85 -18.28 -7.92
CA GLU A 84 1.59 -19.15 -6.76
C GLU A 84 2.54 -18.89 -5.60
N ILE A 85 3.76 -18.43 -5.88
CA ILE A 85 4.80 -18.13 -4.89
C ILE A 85 5.26 -16.68 -5.08
N LEU A 86 5.39 -15.96 -3.98
CA LEU A 86 5.96 -14.62 -4.03
C LEU A 86 7.44 -14.70 -4.45
N PRO A 87 7.89 -13.89 -5.41
CA PRO A 87 9.29 -13.84 -5.78
C PRO A 87 10.13 -13.38 -4.57
N PRO A 88 11.37 -13.85 -4.44
CA PRO A 88 12.23 -13.42 -3.34
C PRO A 88 12.48 -11.91 -3.39
N LEU A 89 12.72 -11.30 -2.23
CA LEU A 89 13.11 -9.90 -2.16
C LEU A 89 14.45 -9.70 -2.85
N THR A 90 14.49 -8.77 -3.80
CA THR A 90 15.74 -8.45 -4.53
C THR A 90 16.75 -7.69 -3.67
N GLY A 91 16.34 -7.19 -2.49
CA GLY A 91 17.16 -6.32 -1.67
C GLY A 91 17.29 -4.88 -2.19
N GLN A 92 16.76 -4.61 -3.38
CA GLN A 92 16.82 -3.30 -4.02
C GLN A 92 15.45 -2.63 -4.02
N TRP A 93 15.43 -1.36 -3.64
CA TRP A 93 14.25 -0.51 -3.73
C TRP A 93 14.16 0.09 -5.14
N GLN A 94 12.95 0.05 -5.73
CA GLN A 94 12.70 0.57 -7.08
C GLN A 94 11.56 1.60 -7.05
N PRO A 95 11.67 2.73 -7.77
CA PRO A 95 10.59 3.69 -7.87
C PRO A 95 9.30 3.05 -8.44
N VAL A 96 8.13 3.44 -7.91
CA VAL A 96 6.83 2.94 -8.37
C VAL A 96 6.66 3.10 -9.89
N GLY A 97 7.09 4.25 -10.44
CA GLY A 97 7.00 4.51 -11.88
C GLY A 97 7.78 3.53 -12.77
N ARG A 98 8.66 2.68 -12.19
CA ARG A 98 9.38 1.66 -12.96
C ARG A 98 8.53 0.41 -13.23
N PHE A 99 7.46 0.23 -12.46
CA PHE A 99 6.55 -0.91 -12.59
C PHE A 99 5.33 -0.59 -13.44
N VAL A 100 5.21 0.65 -13.89
CA VAL A 100 4.10 1.10 -14.70
C VAL A 100 4.55 1.18 -16.15
N THR A 101 3.77 0.62 -17.05
CA THR A 101 4.05 0.66 -18.50
C THR A 101 4.09 2.11 -18.97
N ALA A 102 5.08 2.45 -19.77
CA ALA A 102 5.25 3.81 -20.28
C ALA A 102 3.94 4.28 -20.99
N GLY A 103 3.37 5.38 -20.49
CA GLY A 103 2.16 5.99 -21.03
C GLY A 103 0.85 5.67 -20.30
N SER A 104 0.83 4.73 -19.35
CA SER A 104 -0.40 4.33 -18.64
C SER A 104 -0.53 4.86 -17.20
N SER A 105 0.53 5.47 -16.65
CA SER A 105 0.45 6.02 -15.28
C SER A 105 0.11 7.50 -15.30
N PRO A 106 -0.99 7.91 -14.65
CA PRO A 106 -1.19 9.32 -14.33
C PRO A 106 -0.02 9.80 -13.47
N SER A 107 0.41 11.05 -13.68
CA SER A 107 1.40 11.69 -12.80
C SER A 107 0.93 11.59 -11.35
N THR A 108 1.77 11.06 -10.47
CA THR A 108 1.48 11.02 -9.03
C THR A 108 1.74 12.38 -8.37
N ASP A 109 2.33 13.33 -9.10
CA ASP A 109 2.75 14.62 -8.57
C ASP A 109 1.65 15.44 -7.88
N PRO A 110 0.42 15.59 -8.44
CA PRO A 110 -0.64 16.35 -7.77
C PRO A 110 -1.09 15.70 -6.45
N PHE A 111 -1.09 14.38 -6.40
CA PHE A 111 -1.45 13.63 -5.20
C PHE A 111 -0.40 13.80 -4.11
N VAL A 112 0.85 13.64 -4.49
CA VAL A 112 2.02 13.74 -3.64
C VAL A 112 2.18 15.15 -3.09
N GLU A 113 1.99 16.18 -3.92
CA GLU A 113 2.16 17.58 -3.55
C GLU A 113 1.21 18.02 -2.43
N LYS A 114 -0.06 17.62 -2.48
CA LYS A 114 -1.06 17.95 -1.45
C LYS A 114 -0.60 17.48 -0.07
N TYR A 115 -0.17 16.22 0.04
CA TYR A 115 0.24 15.64 1.33
C TYR A 115 1.62 16.14 1.75
N ALA A 116 2.52 16.38 0.80
CA ALA A 116 3.81 16.99 1.09
C ALA A 116 3.68 18.35 1.74
N ARG A 117 2.78 19.18 1.22
CA ARG A 117 2.49 20.50 1.80
C ARG A 117 1.89 20.40 3.20
N ALA A 118 0.99 19.44 3.44
CA ALA A 118 0.35 19.23 4.73
C ALA A 118 1.35 18.88 5.84
N PHE A 119 2.42 18.14 5.49
CA PHE A 119 3.48 17.75 6.43
C PHE A 119 4.73 18.61 6.36
N SER A 120 4.74 19.64 5.51
CA SER A 120 5.88 20.57 5.45
C SER A 120 6.04 21.30 6.78
N GLY A 121 7.26 21.25 7.34
CA GLY A 121 7.55 21.76 8.69
C GLY A 121 7.07 20.87 9.84
N LYS A 122 6.44 19.72 9.56
CA LYS A 122 5.91 18.76 10.55
C LYS A 122 6.59 17.40 10.43
N VAL A 123 7.92 17.41 10.31
CA VAL A 123 8.69 16.17 10.08
C VAL A 123 8.57 15.21 11.25
N GLU A 124 8.56 15.73 12.48
CA GLU A 124 8.46 14.90 13.67
C GLU A 124 7.06 14.29 13.82
N GLU A 125 6.00 15.02 13.52
CA GLU A 125 4.63 14.48 13.50
C GLU A 125 4.48 13.40 12.44
N LEU A 126 5.05 13.59 11.25
CA LEU A 126 5.06 12.56 10.21
C LEU A 126 5.82 11.32 10.67
N LYS A 127 6.96 11.50 11.34
CA LYS A 127 7.74 10.40 11.91
C LYS A 127 6.93 9.61 12.93
N GLN A 128 6.25 10.28 13.87
CA GLN A 128 5.39 9.62 14.86
C GLN A 128 4.24 8.87 14.18
N ALA A 129 3.60 9.46 13.17
CA ALA A 129 2.57 8.77 12.39
C ALA A 129 3.10 7.50 11.71
N CYS A 130 4.30 7.56 11.11
CA CYS A 130 4.93 6.37 10.52
C CYS A 130 5.18 5.28 11.55
N ILE A 131 5.65 5.63 12.75
CA ILE A 131 5.87 4.67 13.84
C ILE A 131 4.55 4.05 14.30
N CYS A 132 3.50 4.85 14.49
CA CYS A 132 2.17 4.36 14.88
C CYS A 132 1.59 3.38 13.86
N LEU A 133 1.89 3.56 12.58
CA LEU A 133 1.48 2.65 11.50
C LEU A 133 2.40 1.42 11.35
N GLY A 134 3.34 1.20 12.28
CA GLY A 134 4.26 0.08 12.26
C GLY A 134 5.47 0.28 11.32
N GLY A 135 5.72 1.50 10.88
CA GLY A 135 6.86 1.84 10.05
C GLY A 135 8.19 1.70 10.77
N LYS A 136 9.21 1.26 10.05
CA LYS A 136 10.58 1.15 10.54
C LYS A 136 11.43 2.27 9.95
N GLN A 137 12.04 3.08 10.83
CA GLN A 137 12.96 4.14 10.39
C GLN A 137 14.19 3.52 9.72
N MET A 138 14.51 4.01 8.55
CA MET A 138 15.65 3.58 7.75
C MET A 138 16.75 4.66 7.74
N GLN A 139 17.95 4.28 7.30
CA GLN A 139 18.99 5.27 7.05
C GLN A 139 18.51 6.26 5.99
N ARG A 140 18.78 7.54 6.19
CA ARG A 140 18.41 8.60 5.24
C ARG A 140 19.05 8.36 3.88
N LEU A 141 18.24 8.28 2.86
CA LEU A 141 18.68 8.09 1.47
C LEU A 141 18.52 9.40 0.69
N ALA A 142 19.46 9.69 -0.18
CA ALA A 142 19.39 10.83 -1.12
C ALA A 142 19.07 12.19 -0.46
N GLY A 143 19.55 12.42 0.78
CA GLY A 143 19.31 13.67 1.51
C GLY A 143 17.88 13.89 1.98
N ALA A 144 17.06 12.84 2.05
CA ALA A 144 15.71 12.93 2.62
C ALA A 144 15.76 13.34 4.10
N ASP A 145 14.78 14.15 4.53
CA ASP A 145 14.62 14.51 5.94
C ASP A 145 14.11 13.32 6.75
N LEU A 146 13.33 12.45 6.10
CA LEU A 146 12.76 11.25 6.68
C LEU A 146 12.79 10.09 5.68
N THR A 147 13.15 8.90 6.16
CA THR A 147 13.07 7.64 5.38
C THR A 147 12.50 6.54 6.27
N PHE A 148 11.40 5.92 5.84
CA PHE A 148 10.73 4.84 6.55
C PHE A 148 10.39 3.69 5.61
N GLU A 149 10.62 2.46 6.06
CA GLU A 149 10.01 1.27 5.49
C GLU A 149 8.63 1.10 6.14
N MET A 150 7.58 1.21 5.33
CA MET A 150 6.18 1.13 5.76
C MET A 150 5.59 -0.22 5.37
N PRO A 151 5.15 -1.04 6.32
CA PRO A 151 4.39 -2.24 5.99
C PRO A 151 3.01 -1.82 5.48
N VAL A 152 2.70 -2.16 4.23
CA VAL A 152 1.42 -1.81 3.61
C VAL A 152 0.45 -2.99 3.66
N LEU A 153 0.92 -4.16 3.22
CA LEU A 153 0.17 -5.41 3.18
C LEU A 153 1.09 -6.56 3.60
N PRO A 154 0.58 -7.75 3.91
CA PRO A 154 1.40 -8.91 4.22
C PRO A 154 2.47 -9.13 3.15
N GLU A 155 3.71 -9.28 3.57
CA GLU A 155 4.86 -9.47 2.66
C GLU A 155 5.11 -8.29 1.67
N PHE A 156 4.44 -7.16 1.86
CA PHE A 156 4.54 -6.01 0.99
C PHE A 156 4.81 -4.73 1.78
N SER A 157 6.02 -4.17 1.61
CA SER A 157 6.43 -2.89 2.20
C SER A 157 6.74 -1.87 1.13
N VAL A 158 6.55 -0.60 1.45
CA VAL A 158 6.97 0.54 0.64
C VAL A 158 8.02 1.36 1.39
N LEU A 159 8.93 1.99 0.67
CA LEU A 159 9.85 2.97 1.24
C LEU A 159 9.27 4.37 1.05
N LEU A 160 8.93 5.00 2.18
CA LEU A 160 8.53 6.41 2.22
C LEU A 160 9.77 7.27 2.40
N GLN A 161 9.99 8.18 1.46
CA GLN A 161 11.00 9.22 1.57
C GLN A 161 10.31 10.59 1.57
N PHE A 162 10.69 11.47 2.49
CA PHE A 162 10.12 12.80 2.61
C PHE A 162 11.21 13.87 2.67
N TRP A 163 10.98 14.96 1.96
CA TRP A 163 11.79 16.18 1.98
C TRP A 163 10.90 17.37 2.36
N SER A 164 11.21 18.02 3.48
CA SER A 164 10.49 19.22 3.91
C SER A 164 10.82 20.43 3.04
N ILE A 165 9.83 21.20 2.65
CA ILE A 165 9.99 22.39 1.81
C ILE A 165 10.84 23.46 2.53
N TYR A 166 10.81 23.49 3.85
CA TYR A 166 11.53 24.52 4.63
C TYR A 166 13.05 24.31 4.67
N ALA A 167 13.55 23.12 4.41
CA ALA A 167 14.99 22.87 4.29
C ALA A 167 15.61 23.46 3.01
N SER A 168 14.81 23.92 2.06
CA SER A 168 15.25 24.26 0.70
C SER A 168 15.56 25.73 0.43
N LYS A 169 15.91 26.57 1.43
CA LYS A 169 16.56 27.85 1.10
C LYS A 169 17.87 27.70 0.32
N ILE A 170 18.43 26.50 0.26
CA ILE A 170 19.66 26.16 -0.46
C ILE A 170 19.39 25.58 -1.86
N CYS A 171 18.19 25.11 -2.16
CA CYS A 171 17.88 24.42 -3.42
C CYS A 171 17.34 25.30 -4.56
N ARG A 172 17.58 26.63 -4.53
CA ARG A 172 17.26 27.51 -5.67
C ARG A 172 18.12 27.30 -6.92
N ARG A 173 19.08 26.35 -6.91
CA ARG A 173 19.98 26.11 -8.05
C ARG A 173 19.75 24.80 -8.80
N PHE A 174 18.80 23.97 -8.40
CA PHE A 174 18.46 22.77 -9.18
C PHE A 174 17.10 22.94 -9.84
N THR A 175 17.18 23.17 -11.13
CA THR A 175 16.09 23.27 -12.08
C THR A 175 14.96 22.26 -11.84
N GLY A 176 13.82 22.76 -11.33
CA GLY A 176 12.54 22.43 -11.92
C GLY A 176 11.90 21.06 -11.64
N LYS A 177 12.14 20.34 -10.54
CA LYS A 177 11.21 19.26 -10.13
C LYS A 177 11.20 19.12 -8.62
N TYR A 178 10.09 19.48 -8.01
CA TYR A 178 9.78 19.24 -6.61
C TYR A 178 9.67 17.73 -6.38
N ARG A 179 10.54 17.16 -5.53
CA ARG A 179 10.48 15.75 -5.13
C ARG A 179 9.98 15.69 -3.70
N TYR A 180 8.68 15.47 -3.50
CA TYR A 180 8.10 15.51 -2.16
C TYR A 180 7.91 14.14 -1.53
N TYR A 181 7.62 13.10 -2.32
CA TYR A 181 7.54 11.72 -1.88
C TYR A 181 8.04 10.81 -3.00
N THR A 182 8.75 9.76 -2.61
CA THR A 182 9.02 8.65 -3.51
C THR A 182 8.63 7.39 -2.79
N PHE A 183 7.62 6.70 -3.31
CA PHE A 183 7.33 5.34 -2.92
C PHE A 183 8.22 4.42 -3.74
N ILE A 184 8.94 3.55 -3.07
CA ILE A 184 9.88 2.64 -3.70
C ILE A 184 9.48 1.23 -3.27
N LEU A 185 9.30 0.34 -4.24
CA LEU A 185 8.87 -1.03 -4.01
C LEU A 185 10.08 -1.98 -3.99
N ARG A 186 10.02 -2.97 -3.13
CA ARG A 186 11.08 -3.97 -2.96
C ARG A 186 10.83 -5.25 -3.76
N ARG A 187 9.60 -5.42 -4.27
CA ARG A 187 9.19 -6.56 -5.10
C ARG A 187 8.58 -6.06 -6.40
N PRO A 188 8.89 -6.68 -7.54
CA PRO A 188 8.12 -6.44 -8.74
C PRO A 188 6.71 -7.00 -8.54
N ILE A 189 5.72 -6.14 -8.44
CA ILE A 189 4.32 -6.54 -8.55
C ILE A 189 4.01 -6.56 -10.03
N ILE A 190 3.76 -7.74 -10.56
CA ILE A 190 3.19 -7.87 -11.88
C ILE A 190 1.69 -7.60 -11.72
N PHE A 191 1.30 -6.35 -11.84
CA PHE A 191 -0.10 -6.02 -12.12
C PHE A 191 -0.40 -6.58 -13.52
N ARG A 192 -1.10 -7.68 -13.59
CA ARG A 192 -1.78 -8.03 -14.85
C ARG A 192 -2.90 -7.01 -15.00
N GLU A 193 -2.90 -6.32 -16.12
CA GLU A 193 -4.02 -5.52 -16.57
C GLU A 193 -5.28 -6.38 -16.49
N ILE A 194 -6.19 -5.99 -15.59
CA ILE A 194 -7.53 -6.51 -15.55
C ILE A 194 -8.40 -5.41 -16.17
N PHE A 195 -8.59 -5.47 -17.46
CA PHE A 195 -9.65 -4.80 -18.19
C PHE A 195 -10.52 -5.85 -18.87
#